data_83c4792ad395bac2be0a958acaca0fc4
#
_entry.id   83c4792ad395bac2be0a958acaca0fc4
#
_cell.length_a   1.000
_cell.length_b   1.000
_cell.length_c   1.000
_cell.angle_alpha   90.00
_cell.angle_beta   90.00
_cell.angle_gamma   90.00
#
_symmetry.space_group_name_H-M   'P 1'
#
loop_
_entity.id
_entity.type
_entity.pdbx_description
1 polymer ?
#
loop_
_entity_poly.entity_id
_entity_poly.type
_entity_poly.pdbx_seq_one_letter_code
_entity_poly.pdbx_strand_id
1 'polypeptide(L)' 'MLAVNYSTIRSNLKDYCDKATDNNETVIVTRKDEKNVVLMSLEQYNELMRALRNTQYLNKIDKSIEQIEKGKL' A
#
# COMPACT_ATOMS: atom_id res chain seq x y z
N MET A 1 1.63 -3.08 11.97
CA MET A 1 2.39 -2.16 11.13
C MET A 1 3.80 -2.02 11.67
N LEU A 2 4.78 -2.13 10.80
CA LEU A 2 6.20 -2.05 11.19
C LEU A 2 6.85 -0.86 10.52
N ALA A 3 7.75 -0.19 11.22
CA ALA A 3 8.54 0.90 10.65
C ALA A 3 10.00 0.43 10.66
N VAL A 4 10.58 0.28 9.49
CA VAL A 4 11.94 -0.27 9.34
C VAL A 4 12.71 0.61 8.38
N ASN A 5 14.00 0.84 8.67
CA ASN A 5 14.75 1.68 7.77
C ASN A 5 15.14 0.92 6.50
N TYR A 6 15.44 1.70 5.46
CA TYR A 6 15.70 1.17 4.14
C TYR A 6 16.86 0.16 4.10
N SER A 7 17.94 0.45 4.81
CA SER A 7 19.10 -0.43 4.81
C SER A 7 18.75 -1.82 5.35
N THR A 8 17.97 -1.86 6.41
CA THR A 8 17.56 -3.13 7.02
C THR A 8 16.69 -3.92 6.05
N ILE A 9 15.74 -3.25 5.40
CA ILE A 9 14.85 -3.92 4.45
C ILE A 9 15.64 -4.43 3.26
N ARG A 10 16.57 -3.63 2.76
CA ARG A 10 17.38 -4.06 1.62
C ARG A 10 18.15 -5.33 1.91
N SER A 11 18.65 -5.46 3.12
CA SER A 11 19.41 -6.65 3.53
C SER A 11 18.52 -7.87 3.73
N ASN A 12 17.24 -7.64 4.06
CA ASN A 12 16.31 -8.72 4.39
C ASN A 12 15.01 -8.60 3.59
N LEU A 13 15.12 -8.20 2.36
CA LEU A 13 13.93 -7.90 1.54
C LEU A 13 12.97 -9.06 1.46
N LYS A 14 13.48 -10.28 1.26
CA LYS A 14 12.64 -11.44 1.16
C LYS A 14 11.82 -11.65 2.42
N ASP A 15 12.46 -11.50 3.57
CA ASP A 15 11.77 -11.71 4.86
C ASP A 15 10.64 -10.72 5.05
N TYR A 16 10.87 -9.46 4.69
CA TYR A 16 9.85 -8.45 4.85
C TYR A 16 8.73 -8.60 3.84
N CYS A 17 9.06 -9.03 2.63
CA CYS A 17 8.03 -9.34 1.65
C CYS A 17 7.16 -10.50 2.14
N ASP A 18 7.78 -11.52 2.71
CA ASP A 18 7.04 -12.65 3.26
C ASP A 18 6.13 -12.22 4.40
N LYS A 19 6.61 -11.35 5.27
CA LYS A 19 5.78 -10.83 6.35
C LYS A 19 4.58 -10.08 5.80
N ALA A 20 4.79 -9.30 4.75
CA ALA A 20 3.71 -8.53 4.16
C ALA A 20 2.67 -9.45 3.52
N THR A 21 3.08 -10.54 2.90
CA THR A 21 2.16 -11.43 2.22
C THR A 21 1.55 -12.47 3.16
N ASP A 22 2.35 -13.08 4.02
CA ASP A 22 1.88 -14.17 4.88
C ASP A 22 1.12 -13.67 6.08
N ASN A 23 1.56 -12.56 6.67
CA ASN A 23 0.94 -12.02 7.88
C ASN A 23 0.10 -10.79 7.60
N ASN A 24 -0.02 -10.38 6.36
CA ASN A 24 -0.71 -9.14 5.99
C ASN A 24 -0.17 -7.94 6.76
N GLU A 25 1.13 -7.95 7.00
CA GLU A 25 1.78 -6.90 7.75
C GLU A 25 2.14 -5.73 6.83
N THR A 26 1.79 -4.53 7.22
CA THR A 26 2.17 -3.34 6.49
C THR A 26 3.50 -2.84 7.03
N VAL A 27 4.47 -2.66 6.15
CA VAL A 27 5.81 -2.23 6.54
C VAL A 27 6.07 -0.85 5.97
N ILE A 28 6.44 0.08 6.83
CA ILE A 28 6.81 1.43 6.41
C ILE A 28 8.31 1.48 6.29
N VAL A 29 8.79 1.78 5.08
CA VAL A 29 10.23 1.86 4.81
C VAL A 29 10.65 3.31 5.00
N THR A 30 11.44 3.56 6.03
CA THR A 30 11.90 4.92 6.31
C THR A 30 13.22 5.17 5.58
N ARG A 31 13.36 6.38 5.07
CA ARG A 31 14.55 6.81 4.34
C ARG A 31 15.06 8.12 4.89
N LYS A 32 16.32 8.44 4.56
CA LYS A 32 16.99 9.61 5.12
C LYS A 32 16.29 10.93 4.79
N ASP A 33 15.80 11.04 3.58
CA ASP A 33 15.22 12.29 3.10
C ASP A 33 13.72 12.35 3.33
N GLU A 34 13.24 11.53 4.23
CA GLU A 34 11.81 11.48 4.59
C GLU A 34 10.92 11.06 3.43
N LYS A 35 11.50 10.51 2.39
CA LYS A 35 10.73 9.96 1.28
C LYS A 35 10.39 8.53 1.58
N ASN A 36 9.54 8.35 2.57
CA ASN A 36 9.17 7.03 3.03
C ASN A 36 8.23 6.34 2.06
N VAL A 37 8.31 5.01 2.03
CA VAL A 37 7.40 4.21 1.20
C VAL A 37 6.75 3.15 2.06
N VAL A 38 5.71 2.53 1.52
CA VAL A 38 4.96 1.49 2.23
C VAL A 38 5.07 0.20 1.46
N LEU A 39 5.38 -0.88 2.18
CA LEU A 39 5.44 -2.22 1.61
C LEU A 39 4.27 -3.02 2.15
N MET A 40 3.44 -3.52 1.26
CA MET A 40 2.30 -4.34 1.65
C MET A 40 1.99 -5.33 0.54
N SER A 41 1.22 -6.36 0.85
CA SER A 41 0.82 -7.32 -0.17
C SER A 41 -0.13 -6.64 -1.16
N LEU A 42 -0.12 -7.14 -2.39
CA LEU A 42 -1.03 -6.62 -3.41
C LEU A 42 -2.48 -6.86 -3.00
N GLU A 43 -2.73 -8.00 -2.37
CA GLU A 43 -4.06 -8.33 -1.90
C GLU A 43 -4.54 -7.30 -0.87
N GLN A 44 -3.70 -6.95 0.08
CA GLN A 44 -4.05 -5.97 1.10
C GLN A 44 -4.26 -4.59 0.47
N TYR A 45 -3.44 -4.24 -0.49
CA TYR A 45 -3.59 -2.99 -1.21
C TYR A 45 -4.93 -2.93 -1.93
N ASN A 46 -5.30 -4.03 -2.59
CA ASN A 46 -6.58 -4.08 -3.30
C ASN A 46 -7.77 -3.95 -2.36
N GLU A 47 -7.69 -4.57 -1.19
CA GLU A 47 -8.74 -4.45 -0.20
C GLU A 47 -8.86 -3.02 0.32
N LEU A 48 -7.72 -2.40 0.57
CA LEU A 48 -7.70 -1.02 1.03
C LEU A 48 -8.34 -0.10 -0.01
N MET A 49 -7.99 -0.28 -1.27
CA MET A 49 -8.53 0.53 -2.35
C MET A 49 -10.03 0.28 -2.54
N ARG A 50 -10.45 -0.95 -2.35
CA ARG A 50 -11.86 -1.28 -2.45
C ARG A 50 -12.66 -0.58 -1.36
N ALA A 51 -12.16 -0.61 -0.13
CA ALA A 51 -12.82 0.05 0.97
C ALA A 51 -12.87 1.56 0.75
N LEU A 52 -11.79 2.13 0.27
CA LEU A 52 -11.73 3.55 -0.02
C LEU A 52 -12.72 3.93 -1.13
N ARG A 53 -12.77 3.10 -2.15
CA ARG A 53 -13.68 3.34 -3.28
C ARG A 53 -15.14 3.28 -2.83
N ASN A 54 -15.48 2.33 -1.99
CA ASN A 54 -16.83 2.23 -1.47
C ASN A 54 -17.21 3.46 -0.67
N THR A 55 -16.29 3.95 0.15
CA THR A 55 -16.52 5.14 0.95
C THR A 55 -16.73 6.36 0.06
N GLN A 56 -15.90 6.51 -0.95
CA GLN A 56 -16.00 7.62 -1.88
C GLN A 56 -17.25 7.54 -2.72
N TYR A 57 -17.63 6.34 -3.07
CA TYR A 57 -18.84 6.12 -3.82
C TYR A 57 -20.05 6.65 -3.04
N LEU A 58 -20.12 6.35 -1.75
CA LEU A 58 -21.18 6.83 -0.90
C LEU A 58 -21.14 8.35 -0.76
N ASN A 59 -19.98 8.93 -0.91
CA ASN A 59 -19.80 10.37 -0.78
C ASN A 59 -19.89 11.10 -2.11
N LYS A 60 -20.29 10.42 -3.16
CA LYS A 60 -20.49 11.01 -4.49
C LYS A 60 -19.20 11.44 -5.16
N ILE A 61 -18.13 10.77 -4.86
CA ILE A 61 -16.86 11.04 -5.51
C ILE A 61 -16.54 9.94 -6.53
N ASP A 62 -17.47 9.03 -6.67
CA ASP A 62 -17.32 7.88 -7.54
C ASP A 62 -17.03 8.24 -8.99
N LYS A 63 -17.59 9.33 -9.48
CA LYS A 63 -17.36 9.74 -10.86
C LYS A 63 -15.89 10.00 -11.15
N SER A 64 -15.24 10.71 -10.23
CA SER A 64 -13.81 10.97 -10.39
C SER A 64 -13.01 9.68 -10.36
N ILE A 65 -13.37 8.77 -9.49
CA ILE A 65 -12.68 7.51 -9.38
C ILE A 65 -12.88 6.67 -10.64
N GLU A 66 -14.09 6.65 -11.17
CA GLU A 66 -14.34 5.92 -12.41
C GLU A 66 -13.49 6.46 -13.55
N GLN A 67 -13.38 7.77 -13.66
CA GLN A 67 -12.57 8.38 -14.70
C GLN A 67 -11.12 7.99 -14.57
N ILE A 68 -10.62 7.98 -13.35
CA ILE A 68 -9.24 7.59 -13.09
C ILE A 68 -9.02 6.15 -13.50
N GLU A 69 -9.94 5.26 -13.13
CA GLU A 69 -9.80 3.86 -13.48
C GLU A 69 -9.83 3.65 -14.99
N LYS A 70 -10.74 4.32 -15.66
CA LYS A 70 -10.83 4.22 -17.10
C LYS A 70 -9.60 4.80 -17.78
N GLY A 71 -9.06 5.85 -17.20
CA GLY A 71 -7.87 6.46 -17.73
C GLY A 71 -6.65 5.57 -17.66
N LYS A 72 -6.63 4.66 -16.72
CA LYS A 72 -5.52 3.72 -16.58
C LYS A 72 -5.64 2.56 -17.55
N LEU A 73 -6.80 2.29 -17.99
CA LEU A 73 -7.03 1.18 -18.90
C LEU A 73 -6.87 1.63 -20.34
#